data_0d681f02af04591bab5bdb3861bbc96b
#
_entry.id   0d681f02af04591bab5bdb3861bbc96b
#
_cell.length_a   1.000
_cell.length_b   1.000
_cell.length_c   1.000
_cell.angle_alpha   90.00
_cell.angle_beta   90.00
_cell.angle_gamma   90.00
#
_symmetry.space_group_name_H-M   'P 1'
#
loop_
_entity.id
_entity.type
_entity.pdbx_description
1 polymer ?
#
loop_
_entity_poly.entity_id
_entity_poly.type
_entity_poly.pdbx_seq_one_letter_code
_entity_poly.pdbx_strand_id
1 'polypeptide(L)'
;MLGILATIFTAFVMLEHLYILYMEMFAWETRGKAFFKSLPEHLFADTKSMAANQGLYNGFLAAGLVWSLCISDPQWSLYVRFFILGCVAVAGIYGGLTASKKIFFAQAMPAIIAICLSLAA
;
A
#
# COMPACT_ATOMS: atom_id res chain seq x y z
N MET A 1 -12.67 -20.97 1.18
CA MET A 1 -12.35 -20.17 2.39
C MET A 1 -11.07 -19.34 2.21
N LEU A 2 -9.94 -20.00 1.93
CA LEU A 2 -8.67 -19.28 1.77
C LEU A 2 -8.70 -18.27 0.62
N GLY A 3 -9.36 -18.60 -0.49
CA GLY A 3 -9.50 -17.68 -1.61
C GLY A 3 -10.26 -16.42 -1.25
N ILE A 4 -11.30 -16.54 -0.43
CA ILE A 4 -12.09 -15.41 0.06
C ILE A 4 -11.22 -14.53 0.97
N LEU A 5 -10.47 -15.14 1.89
CA LEU A 5 -9.57 -14.40 2.77
C LEU A 5 -8.48 -13.69 1.98
N ALA A 6 -7.92 -14.34 0.96
CA ALA A 6 -6.92 -13.72 0.09
C ALA A 6 -7.48 -12.48 -0.60
N THR A 7 -8.71 -12.56 -1.08
CA THR A 7 -9.39 -11.42 -1.72
C THR A 7 -9.64 -10.29 -0.71
N ILE A 8 -10.07 -10.64 0.50
CA ILE A 8 -10.32 -9.64 1.56
C ILE A 8 -9.04 -8.90 1.91
N PHE A 9 -7.92 -9.61 2.11
CA PHE A 9 -6.65 -8.95 2.43
C PHE A 9 -6.11 -8.14 1.26
N THR A 10 -6.29 -8.62 0.03
CA THR A 10 -5.93 -7.85 -1.17
C THR A 10 -6.73 -6.56 -1.25
N ALA A 11 -8.04 -6.63 -1.01
CA ALA A 11 -8.91 -5.46 -1.00
C ALA A 11 -8.53 -4.50 0.14
N PHE A 12 -8.14 -5.02 1.29
CA PHE A 12 -7.65 -4.20 2.39
C PHE A 12 -6.41 -3.42 2.00
N VAL A 13 -5.41 -4.07 1.40
CA VAL A 13 -4.18 -3.42 0.93
C VAL A 13 -4.52 -2.34 -0.12
N MET A 14 -5.44 -2.65 -1.02
CA MET A 14 -5.92 -1.70 -2.04
C MET A 14 -6.52 -0.45 -1.39
N LEU A 15 -7.44 -0.62 -0.45
CA LEU A 15 -8.09 0.49 0.24
C LEU A 15 -7.10 1.30 1.06
N GLU A 16 -6.15 0.64 1.71
CA GLU A 16 -5.09 1.29 2.45
C GLU A 16 -4.27 2.22 1.56
N HIS A 17 -3.92 1.75 0.36
CA HIS A 17 -3.13 2.56 -0.58
C HIS A 17 -3.94 3.70 -1.20
N LEU A 18 -5.25 3.55 -1.35
CA LEU A 18 -6.13 4.66 -1.71
C LEU A 18 -6.15 5.72 -0.60
N TYR A 19 -6.17 5.28 0.66
CA TYR A 19 -6.10 6.21 1.79
C TYR A 19 -4.75 6.93 1.83
N ILE A 20 -3.66 6.21 1.58
CA ILE A 20 -2.33 6.80 1.52
C ILE A 20 -2.25 7.85 0.40
N LEU A 21 -2.82 7.56 -0.77
CA LEU A 21 -2.92 8.54 -1.85
C LEU A 21 -3.63 9.80 -1.37
N TYR A 22 -4.79 9.64 -0.74
CA TYR A 22 -5.55 10.78 -0.21
C TYR A 22 -4.71 11.59 0.77
N MET A 23 -4.09 10.94 1.73
CA MET A 23 -3.30 11.57 2.77
C MET A 23 -2.11 12.34 2.18
N GLU A 24 -1.40 11.72 1.25
CA GLU A 24 -0.17 12.29 0.70
C GLU A 24 -0.43 13.35 -0.37
N MET A 25 -1.51 13.24 -1.13
CA MET A 25 -1.83 14.20 -2.19
C MET A 25 -2.70 15.36 -1.70
N PHE A 26 -3.62 15.11 -0.76
CA PHE A 26 -4.66 16.08 -0.41
C PHE A 26 -4.69 16.47 1.06
N ALA A 27 -4.02 15.74 1.93
CA ALA A 27 -4.09 15.97 3.39
C ALA A 27 -2.71 15.83 4.06
N TRP A 28 -1.64 16.16 3.34
CA TRP A 28 -0.27 16.00 3.83
C TRP A 28 -0.01 16.82 5.10
N GLU A 29 -0.45 18.07 5.10
CA GLU A 29 -0.20 18.97 6.21
C GLU A 29 -1.16 18.78 7.39
N THR A 30 -2.16 17.90 7.26
CA THR A 30 -3.12 17.57 8.30
C THR A 30 -2.99 16.11 8.71
N ARG A 31 -3.57 15.18 7.94
CA ARG A 31 -3.51 13.74 8.23
C ARG A 31 -2.09 13.20 8.15
N GLY A 32 -1.29 13.74 7.23
CA GLY A 32 0.11 13.35 7.12
C GLY A 32 0.89 13.62 8.39
N LYS A 33 0.68 14.78 9.01
CA LYS A 33 1.32 15.12 10.29
C LYS A 33 0.93 14.15 11.40
N ALA A 34 -0.33 13.73 11.42
CA ALA A 34 -0.82 12.81 12.43
C ALA A 34 -0.21 11.41 12.26
N PHE A 35 0.06 11.00 11.03
CA PHE A 35 0.60 9.67 10.75
C PHE A 35 2.13 9.62 10.82
N PHE A 36 2.82 10.55 10.14
CA PHE A 36 4.29 10.58 10.08
C PHE A 36 4.87 11.47 11.17
N LYS A 37 4.78 11.02 12.42
CA LYS A 37 5.20 11.81 13.58
C LYS A 37 6.72 11.95 13.69
N SER A 38 7.48 11.11 13.00
CA SER A 38 8.94 11.20 13.00
C SER A 38 9.47 12.32 12.11
N LEU A 39 8.67 12.84 11.18
CA LEU A 39 9.05 13.97 10.36
C LEU A 39 8.78 15.27 11.12
N PRO A 40 9.78 16.17 11.25
CA PRO A 40 9.58 17.46 11.91
C PRO A 40 8.43 18.24 11.28
N GLU A 41 7.62 18.87 12.14
CA GLU A 41 6.38 19.52 11.69
C GLU A 41 6.62 20.60 10.64
N HIS A 42 7.71 21.37 10.78
CA HIS A 42 8.02 22.46 9.85
C HIS A 42 8.38 21.98 8.44
N LEU A 43 8.67 20.68 8.25
CA LEU A 43 9.04 20.14 6.95
C LEU A 43 7.84 19.72 6.10
N PHE A 44 6.64 19.66 6.66
CA PHE A 44 5.47 19.21 5.90
C PHE A 44 5.12 20.16 4.76
N ALA A 45 5.19 21.47 4.97
CA ALA A 45 4.94 22.42 3.89
C ALA A 45 5.97 22.30 2.76
N ASP A 46 7.24 22.15 3.11
CA ASP A 46 8.33 22.08 2.14
C ASP A 46 8.35 20.77 1.34
N THR A 47 7.80 19.69 1.91
CA THR A 47 7.76 18.36 1.27
C THR A 47 6.41 18.06 0.62
N LYS A 48 5.49 19.00 0.59
CA LYS A 48 4.12 18.78 0.09
C LYS A 48 4.09 18.26 -1.34
N SER A 49 4.90 18.83 -2.22
CA SER A 49 4.97 18.42 -3.62
C SER A 49 5.53 17.00 -3.76
N MET A 50 6.57 16.68 -2.98
CA MET A 50 7.17 15.33 -2.98
C MET A 50 6.18 14.31 -2.46
N ALA A 51 5.46 14.65 -1.39
CA ALA A 51 4.45 13.77 -0.82
C ALA A 51 3.32 13.51 -1.82
N ALA A 52 2.87 14.52 -2.54
CA ALA A 52 1.83 14.36 -3.56
C ALA A 52 2.28 13.41 -4.67
N ASN A 53 3.52 13.53 -5.12
CA ASN A 53 4.07 12.62 -6.12
C ASN A 53 4.12 11.18 -5.60
N GLN A 54 4.55 11.00 -4.36
CA GLN A 54 4.58 9.68 -3.72
C GLN A 54 3.16 9.10 -3.58
N GLY A 55 2.19 9.94 -3.22
CA GLY A 55 0.79 9.53 -3.14
C GLY A 55 0.25 9.06 -4.48
N LEU A 56 0.63 9.70 -5.57
CA LEU A 56 0.26 9.26 -6.91
C LEU A 56 0.79 7.86 -7.20
N TYR A 57 2.04 7.56 -6.86
CA TYR A 57 2.60 6.21 -7.04
C TYR A 57 1.86 5.18 -6.16
N ASN A 58 1.46 5.55 -4.96
CA ASN A 58 0.64 4.68 -4.13
C ASN A 58 -0.72 4.41 -4.79
N GLY A 59 -1.26 5.38 -5.51
CA GLY A 59 -2.46 5.21 -6.32
C GLY A 59 -2.27 4.19 -7.45
N PHE A 60 -1.11 4.14 -8.06
CA PHE A 60 -0.80 3.14 -9.08
C PHE A 60 -0.82 1.73 -8.51
N LEU A 61 -0.33 1.56 -7.28
CA LEU A 61 -0.40 0.27 -6.60
C LEU A 61 -1.84 -0.15 -6.35
N ALA A 62 -2.66 0.78 -5.86
CA ALA A 62 -4.09 0.51 -5.66
C ALA A 62 -4.78 0.16 -6.98
N ALA A 63 -4.49 0.90 -8.05
CA ALA A 63 -5.05 0.63 -9.37
C ALA A 63 -4.64 -0.75 -9.89
N GLY A 64 -3.39 -1.16 -9.65
CA GLY A 64 -2.92 -2.49 -10.02
C GLY A 64 -3.64 -3.60 -9.27
N LEU A 65 -3.96 -3.40 -8.00
CA LEU A 65 -4.73 -4.38 -7.23
C LEU A 65 -6.18 -4.45 -7.70
N VAL A 66 -6.81 -3.31 -8.00
CA VAL A 66 -8.14 -3.30 -8.63
C VAL A 66 -8.12 -4.09 -9.93
N TRP A 67 -7.13 -3.83 -10.77
CA TRP A 67 -6.97 -4.53 -12.04
C TRP A 67 -6.85 -6.04 -11.81
N SER A 68 -6.04 -6.47 -10.85
CA SER A 68 -5.87 -7.90 -10.55
C SER A 68 -7.20 -8.56 -10.18
N LEU A 69 -8.04 -7.86 -9.43
CA LEU A 69 -9.34 -8.38 -9.00
C LEU A 69 -10.37 -8.40 -10.13
N CYS A 70 -10.16 -7.62 -11.19
CA CYS A 70 -11.05 -7.53 -12.34
C CYS A 70 -10.66 -8.46 -13.49
N ILE A 71 -9.50 -9.12 -13.43
CA ILE A 71 -9.05 -10.05 -14.47
C ILE A 71 -9.82 -11.36 -14.34
N SER A 72 -10.47 -11.79 -15.44
CA SER A 72 -11.28 -13.00 -15.45
C SER A 72 -10.45 -14.28 -15.41
N ASP A 73 -9.28 -14.30 -16.07
CA ASP A 73 -8.37 -15.43 -16.06
C ASP A 73 -7.73 -15.59 -14.68
N PRO A 74 -7.97 -16.72 -13.98
CA PRO A 74 -7.45 -16.88 -12.61
C PRO A 74 -5.93 -16.80 -12.50
N GLN A 75 -5.21 -17.30 -13.50
CA GLN A 75 -3.76 -17.33 -13.49
C GLN A 75 -3.18 -15.93 -13.65
N TRP A 76 -3.69 -15.15 -14.61
CA TRP A 76 -3.24 -13.77 -14.80
C TRP A 76 -3.65 -12.86 -13.65
N SER A 77 -4.82 -13.10 -13.06
CA SER A 77 -5.23 -12.39 -11.85
C SER A 77 -4.20 -12.58 -10.73
N LEU A 78 -3.74 -13.83 -10.53
CA LEU A 78 -2.71 -14.11 -9.53
C LEU A 78 -1.35 -13.49 -9.87
N TYR A 79 -0.93 -13.55 -11.13
CA TYR A 79 0.35 -12.96 -11.54
C TYR A 79 0.40 -11.46 -11.25
N VAL A 80 -0.63 -10.75 -11.65
CA VAL A 80 -0.70 -9.29 -11.42
C VAL A 80 -0.77 -9.00 -9.93
N ARG A 81 -1.59 -9.75 -9.20
CA ARG A 81 -1.73 -9.59 -7.75
C ARG A 81 -0.40 -9.79 -7.04
N PHE A 82 0.32 -10.87 -7.36
CA PHE A 82 1.61 -11.15 -6.73
C PHE A 82 2.64 -10.07 -7.03
N PHE A 83 2.66 -9.56 -8.26
CA PHE A 83 3.59 -8.49 -8.59
C PHE A 83 3.31 -7.24 -7.76
N ILE A 84 2.07 -6.80 -7.70
CA ILE A 84 1.71 -5.58 -6.97
C ILE A 84 1.88 -5.75 -5.47
N LEU A 85 1.38 -6.87 -4.90
CA LEU A 85 1.55 -7.14 -3.47
C LEU A 85 3.03 -7.29 -3.11
N GLY A 86 3.83 -7.87 -4.01
CA GLY A 86 5.27 -7.95 -3.85
C GLY A 86 5.91 -6.57 -3.77
N CYS A 87 5.49 -5.65 -4.64
CA CYS A 87 5.96 -4.27 -4.59
C CYS A 87 5.61 -3.60 -3.25
N VAL A 88 4.39 -3.81 -2.78
CA VAL A 88 3.95 -3.27 -1.48
C VAL A 88 4.76 -3.87 -0.34
N ALA A 89 4.99 -5.18 -0.35
CA ALA A 89 5.78 -5.85 0.69
C ALA A 89 7.21 -5.32 0.73
N VAL A 90 7.86 -5.20 -0.42
CA VAL A 90 9.23 -4.67 -0.50
C VAL A 90 9.27 -3.22 -0.03
N ALA A 91 8.33 -2.40 -0.47
CA ALA A 91 8.26 -1.00 -0.05
C ALA A 91 8.03 -0.88 1.46
N GLY A 92 7.16 -1.72 2.03
CA GLY A 92 6.88 -1.73 3.46
C GLY A 92 8.05 -2.21 4.30
N ILE A 93 8.80 -3.21 3.81
CA ILE A 93 10.03 -3.68 4.46
C ILE A 93 11.09 -2.57 4.44
N TYR A 94 11.32 -1.97 3.28
CA TYR A 94 12.30 -0.89 3.15
C TYR A 94 11.93 0.31 4.02
N GLY A 95 10.67 0.73 4.00
CA GLY A 95 10.18 1.81 4.84
C GLY A 95 10.28 1.49 6.33
N GLY A 96 10.05 0.24 6.70
CA GLY A 96 10.19 -0.21 8.08
C GLY A 96 11.63 -0.16 8.58
N LEU A 97 12.60 -0.42 7.69
CA LEU A 97 14.03 -0.40 8.03
C LEU A 97 14.62 1.03 8.02
N THR A 98 14.09 1.92 7.17
CA THR A 98 14.71 3.23 6.92
C THR A 98 13.96 4.41 7.52
N ALA A 99 12.67 4.27 7.78
CA ALA A 99 11.85 5.39 8.28
C ALA A 99 11.18 5.07 9.61
N SER A 100 10.25 4.11 9.63
CA SER A 100 9.48 3.79 10.84
C SER A 100 9.00 2.35 10.80
N LYS A 101 9.13 1.62 11.91
CA LYS A 101 8.60 0.26 12.05
C LYS A 101 7.10 0.20 11.78
N LYS A 102 6.38 1.28 12.04
CA LYS A 102 4.95 1.40 11.77
C LYS A 102 4.62 1.13 10.31
N ILE A 103 5.50 1.54 9.38
CA ILE A 103 5.33 1.33 7.95
C ILE A 103 5.36 -0.16 7.61
N PHE A 104 6.27 -0.93 8.23
CA PHE A 104 6.32 -2.37 8.04
C PHE A 104 4.98 -3.02 8.42
N PHE A 105 4.47 -2.72 9.61
CA PHE A 105 3.24 -3.33 10.11
C PHE A 105 2.01 -2.86 9.34
N ALA A 106 2.01 -1.62 8.84
CA ALA A 106 0.88 -1.08 8.10
C ALA A 106 0.84 -1.58 6.64
N GLN A 107 1.99 -1.72 5.99
CA GLN A 107 2.07 -2.02 4.55
C GLN A 107 2.57 -3.43 4.26
N ALA A 108 3.75 -3.80 4.75
CA ALA A 108 4.35 -5.09 4.42
C ALA A 108 3.55 -6.26 4.97
N MET A 109 3.11 -6.18 6.22
CA MET A 109 2.46 -7.29 6.89
C MET A 109 1.15 -7.70 6.23
N PRO A 110 0.20 -6.78 5.93
CA PRO A 110 -1.02 -7.16 5.21
C PRO A 110 -0.74 -7.71 3.82
N ALA A 111 0.25 -7.16 3.11
CA ALA A 111 0.63 -7.63 1.78
C ALA A 111 1.20 -9.03 1.83
N ILE A 112 2.07 -9.33 2.79
CA ILE A 112 2.64 -10.67 2.98
C ILE A 112 1.53 -11.67 3.31
N ILE A 113 0.60 -11.30 4.18
CA ILE A 113 -0.54 -12.16 4.51
C ILE A 113 -1.38 -12.44 3.26
N ALA A 114 -1.66 -11.42 2.45
CA ALA A 114 -2.41 -11.59 1.21
C ALA A 114 -1.69 -12.51 0.22
N ILE A 115 -0.36 -12.40 0.11
CA ILE A 115 0.45 -13.28 -0.74
C ILE A 115 0.36 -14.73 -0.24
N CYS A 116 0.57 -14.94 1.04
CA CYS A 116 0.54 -16.29 1.62
C CYS A 116 -0.83 -16.94 1.45
N LEU A 117 -1.91 -16.20 1.69
CA LEU A 117 -3.26 -16.70 1.50
C LEU A 117 -3.54 -17.01 0.03
N SER A 118 -3.06 -16.19 -0.89
CA SER A 118 -3.23 -16.42 -2.33
C SER A 118 -2.47 -17.66 -2.81
N LEU A 119 -1.28 -17.90 -2.24
CA LEU A 119 -0.51 -19.11 -2.56
C LEU A 119 -1.16 -20.37 -2.01
N ALA A 120 -1.80 -20.28 -0.84
CA ALA A 120 -2.46 -21.41 -0.20
C ALA A 120 -3.84 -21.74 -0.79
N ALA A 121 -4.42 -20.79 -1.47
CA ALA A 121 -5.72 -20.97 -2.13
C ALA A 121 -5.55 -21.69 -3.48
#